data_4f91c12c890d260ab10b2ff20a4cebd5
#
_entry.id   4f91c12c890d260ab10b2ff20a4cebd5
#
_cell.length_a   1.000
_cell.length_b   1.000
_cell.length_c   1.000
_cell.angle_alpha   90.00
_cell.angle_beta   90.00
_cell.angle_gamma   90.00
#
_symmetry.space_group_name_H-M   'P 1'
#
loop_
_entity.id
_entity.type
_entity.pdbx_description
1 polymer ?
#
loop_
_entity_poly.entity_id
_entity_poly.type
_entity_poly.pdbx_seq_one_letter_code
_entity_poly.pdbx_strand_id
1 'polypeptide(L)'
;MENPLEHLHNETHQAWEANAEVWDKRMGDEGNDFFNLLCWPALASFLPSKSDAHILDIACGNGLTTRRLAEMGYQVTAFDFSANLIEYAKQRLDKYGSKTSLHVIDATNEAQLLFLGKNKFDCALSNMALFDMANIEPLFQTLPQLLKPGGTFIFSITHPCFNNASSMHVVEEMDDGEIKTIYAIKTSRYMTPYSMRGLALRNQPKPQVYFERPLQYYLNLGFKNGFVLDGFEERAFPPETPQTTPLGWGGKFSEIPAALVIRMRLNS
;
A
#
# COMPACT_ATOMS: atom_id res chain seq x y z
N MET A 1 7.13 30.14 8.37
CA MET A 1 7.45 28.81 8.98
C MET A 1 6.91 27.77 8.02
N GLU A 2 7.77 26.89 7.56
CA GLU A 2 7.40 25.78 6.67
C GLU A 2 6.40 24.86 7.40
N ASN A 3 5.40 24.40 6.68
CA ASN A 3 4.41 23.46 7.25
C ASN A 3 5.15 22.16 7.62
N PRO A 4 5.08 21.66 8.86
CA PRO A 4 5.78 20.43 9.27
C PRO A 4 5.46 19.22 8.39
N LEU A 5 4.24 19.12 7.85
CA LEU A 5 3.87 18.05 6.92
C LEU A 5 4.54 18.19 5.57
N GLU A 6 4.77 19.39 5.08
CA GLU A 6 5.48 19.66 3.82
C GLU A 6 6.95 19.25 3.91
N HIS A 7 7.60 19.55 5.03
CA HIS A 7 8.96 19.07 5.28
C HIS A 7 9.06 17.54 5.26
N LEU A 8 8.17 16.84 5.96
CA LEU A 8 8.14 15.38 5.98
C LEU A 8 7.78 14.78 4.61
N HIS A 9 6.91 15.44 3.84
CA HIS A 9 6.59 15.05 2.47
C HIS A 9 7.83 15.10 1.57
N ASN A 10 8.58 16.20 1.62
CA ASN A 10 9.82 16.35 0.86
C ASN A 10 10.88 15.33 1.28
N GLU A 11 11.00 15.03 2.57
CA GLU A 11 11.89 13.98 3.09
C GLU A 11 11.52 12.60 2.54
N THR A 12 10.22 12.28 2.53
CA THR A 12 9.70 11.01 1.97
C THR A 12 10.02 10.89 0.49
N HIS A 13 9.78 11.96 -0.29
CA HIS A 13 10.11 11.97 -1.71
C HIS A 13 11.60 11.70 -1.95
N GLN A 14 12.49 12.44 -1.24
CA GLN A 14 13.93 12.23 -1.34
C GLN A 14 14.38 10.83 -0.90
N ALA A 15 13.70 10.22 0.06
CA ALA A 15 14.01 8.87 0.50
C ALA A 15 13.64 7.85 -0.60
N TRP A 16 12.45 7.95 -1.20
CA TRP A 16 12.02 7.06 -2.27
C TRP A 16 12.85 7.21 -3.54
N GLU A 17 13.23 8.44 -3.93
CA GLU A 17 14.17 8.67 -5.02
C GLU A 17 15.53 7.97 -4.78
N ALA A 18 16.07 8.08 -3.56
CA ALA A 18 17.35 7.47 -3.22
C ALA A 18 17.28 5.93 -3.10
N ASN A 19 16.13 5.40 -2.69
CA ASN A 19 15.93 3.96 -2.43
C ASN A 19 15.48 3.20 -3.67
N ALA A 20 15.14 3.87 -4.77
CA ALA A 20 14.49 3.28 -5.94
C ALA A 20 15.24 2.06 -6.51
N GLU A 21 16.57 2.13 -6.64
CA GLU A 21 17.37 1.03 -7.16
C GLU A 21 17.33 -0.20 -6.24
N VAL A 22 17.51 0.00 -4.93
CA VAL A 22 17.50 -1.10 -3.96
C VAL A 22 16.11 -1.72 -3.87
N TRP A 23 15.08 -0.89 -3.94
CA TRP A 23 13.68 -1.33 -3.98
C TRP A 23 13.40 -2.17 -5.21
N ASP A 24 13.77 -1.68 -6.40
CA ASP A 24 13.55 -2.40 -7.66
C ASP A 24 14.27 -3.75 -7.67
N LYS A 25 15.54 -3.80 -7.28
CA LYS A 25 16.28 -5.05 -7.16
C LYS A 25 15.65 -6.05 -6.19
N ARG A 26 15.06 -5.55 -5.08
CA ARG A 26 14.46 -6.42 -4.05
C ARG A 26 13.09 -6.94 -4.47
N MET A 27 12.27 -6.09 -5.07
CA MET A 27 10.93 -6.47 -5.51
C MET A 27 10.96 -7.24 -6.82
N GLY A 28 11.86 -6.87 -7.73
CA GLY A 28 12.02 -7.53 -9.02
C GLY A 28 10.70 -7.60 -9.79
N ASP A 29 10.56 -8.64 -10.59
CA ASP A 29 9.33 -8.91 -11.33
C ASP A 29 8.30 -9.71 -10.51
N GLU A 30 8.74 -10.46 -9.52
CA GLU A 30 7.87 -11.37 -8.79
C GLU A 30 7.35 -10.81 -7.44
N GLY A 31 8.02 -9.80 -6.88
CA GLY A 31 7.70 -9.30 -5.54
C GLY A 31 8.30 -10.16 -4.42
N ASN A 32 7.98 -9.79 -3.19
CA ASN A 32 8.38 -10.53 -1.99
C ASN A 32 7.19 -11.32 -1.41
N ASP A 33 7.44 -12.12 -0.37
CA ASP A 33 6.42 -12.93 0.28
C ASP A 33 5.29 -12.08 0.88
N PHE A 34 5.60 -10.90 1.42
CA PHE A 34 4.57 -9.99 1.92
C PHE A 34 3.58 -9.58 0.83
N PHE A 35 4.09 -9.24 -0.34
CA PHE A 35 3.25 -8.95 -1.51
C PHE A 35 2.50 -10.19 -1.99
N ASN A 36 3.20 -11.30 -2.18
CA ASN A 36 2.65 -12.49 -2.83
C ASN A 36 1.66 -13.27 -1.95
N LEU A 37 1.89 -13.33 -0.65
CA LEU A 37 1.08 -14.12 0.27
C LEU A 37 -0.02 -13.30 0.94
N LEU A 38 0.23 -12.00 1.19
CA LEU A 38 -0.70 -11.17 1.94
C LEU A 38 -1.48 -10.20 1.04
N CYS A 39 -0.77 -9.36 0.27
CA CYS A 39 -1.43 -8.26 -0.43
C CYS A 39 -2.10 -8.71 -1.74
N TRP A 40 -1.33 -9.31 -2.64
CA TRP A 40 -1.82 -9.58 -4.00
C TRP A 40 -3.05 -10.49 -4.06
N PRO A 41 -3.16 -11.61 -3.33
CA PRO A 41 -4.36 -12.45 -3.40
C PRO A 41 -5.64 -11.72 -3.03
N ALA A 42 -5.61 -10.88 -1.99
CA ALA A 42 -6.75 -10.09 -1.57
C ALA A 42 -7.04 -8.93 -2.53
N LEU A 43 -6.00 -8.21 -3.00
CA LEU A 43 -6.16 -7.17 -4.02
C LEU A 43 -6.80 -7.74 -5.28
N ALA A 44 -6.32 -8.89 -5.77
CA ALA A 44 -6.82 -9.54 -6.97
C ALA A 44 -8.29 -9.99 -6.83
N SER A 45 -8.70 -10.46 -5.64
CA SER A 45 -10.09 -10.87 -5.38
C SER A 45 -11.09 -9.71 -5.41
N PHE A 46 -10.61 -8.49 -5.16
CA PHE A 46 -11.41 -7.27 -5.13
C PHE A 46 -11.48 -6.53 -6.47
N LEU A 47 -10.66 -6.92 -7.45
CA LEU A 47 -10.63 -6.27 -8.76
C LEU A 47 -11.96 -6.43 -9.52
N PRO A 48 -12.29 -5.51 -10.43
CA PRO A 48 -13.45 -5.67 -11.31
C PRO A 48 -13.39 -6.97 -12.12
N SER A 49 -14.51 -7.66 -12.25
CA SER A 49 -14.60 -8.88 -13.09
C SER A 49 -14.51 -8.58 -14.61
N LYS A 50 -14.69 -7.31 -15.00
CA LYS A 50 -14.61 -6.87 -16.40
C LYS A 50 -13.15 -6.75 -16.82
N SER A 51 -12.69 -7.59 -17.74
CA SER A 51 -11.29 -7.70 -18.17
C SER A 51 -10.73 -6.48 -18.91
N ASP A 52 -11.58 -5.61 -19.46
CA ASP A 52 -11.20 -4.35 -20.11
C ASP A 52 -11.41 -3.11 -19.22
N ALA A 53 -11.60 -3.32 -17.91
CA ALA A 53 -11.73 -2.22 -16.97
C ALA A 53 -10.47 -1.34 -16.97
N HIS A 54 -10.67 -0.04 -16.75
CA HIS A 54 -9.57 0.90 -16.64
C HIS A 54 -9.21 1.11 -15.15
N ILE A 55 -8.03 0.66 -14.78
CA ILE A 55 -7.52 0.71 -13.41
C ILE A 55 -6.56 1.89 -13.26
N LEU A 56 -6.69 2.64 -12.17
CA LEU A 56 -5.70 3.62 -11.73
C LEU A 56 -4.81 3.00 -10.64
N ASP A 57 -3.53 2.78 -10.94
CA ASP A 57 -2.54 2.27 -9.97
C ASP A 57 -1.80 3.44 -9.34
N ILE A 58 -2.09 3.70 -8.06
CA ILE A 58 -1.67 4.87 -7.28
C ILE A 58 -0.40 4.52 -6.51
N ALA A 59 0.65 5.34 -6.66
CA ALA A 59 1.97 5.10 -6.11
C ALA A 59 2.48 3.70 -6.51
N CYS A 60 2.56 3.49 -7.82
CA CYS A 60 2.82 2.20 -8.45
C CYS A 60 4.27 1.69 -8.25
N GLY A 61 5.14 2.52 -7.69
CA GLY A 61 6.53 2.19 -7.49
C GLY A 61 7.23 1.78 -8.79
N ASN A 62 7.92 0.66 -8.75
CA ASN A 62 8.61 0.08 -9.90
C ASN A 62 7.69 -0.64 -10.91
N GLY A 63 6.37 -0.51 -10.78
CA GLY A 63 5.39 -1.05 -11.74
C GLY A 63 5.05 -2.53 -11.55
N LEU A 64 5.41 -3.16 -10.44
CA LEU A 64 5.12 -4.58 -10.18
C LEU A 64 3.61 -4.87 -10.18
N THR A 65 2.81 -4.09 -9.46
CA THR A 65 1.35 -4.22 -9.42
C THR A 65 0.75 -3.89 -10.80
N THR A 66 1.20 -2.81 -11.43
CA THR A 66 0.79 -2.41 -12.79
C THR A 66 0.99 -3.54 -13.81
N ARG A 67 2.14 -4.23 -13.75
CA ARG A 67 2.43 -5.38 -14.61
C ARG A 67 1.39 -6.48 -14.43
N ARG A 68 1.11 -6.89 -13.21
CA ARG A 68 0.12 -7.95 -12.94
C ARG A 68 -1.28 -7.58 -13.42
N LEU A 69 -1.66 -6.32 -13.25
CA LEU A 69 -2.94 -5.82 -13.77
C LEU A 69 -3.00 -5.87 -15.29
N ALA A 70 -1.92 -5.48 -15.98
CA ALA A 70 -1.83 -5.54 -17.45
C ALA A 70 -1.86 -6.99 -17.98
N GLU A 71 -1.24 -7.94 -17.25
CA GLU A 71 -1.29 -9.38 -17.57
C GLU A 71 -2.69 -9.95 -17.43
N MET A 72 -3.49 -9.45 -16.50
CA MET A 72 -4.91 -9.80 -16.36
C MET A 72 -5.80 -9.19 -17.44
N GLY A 73 -5.26 -8.32 -18.30
CA GLY A 73 -5.97 -7.73 -19.44
C GLY A 73 -6.48 -6.31 -19.24
N TYR A 74 -6.31 -5.73 -18.04
CA TYR A 74 -6.78 -4.38 -17.74
C TYR A 74 -6.04 -3.30 -18.51
N GLN A 75 -6.73 -2.17 -18.75
CA GLN A 75 -6.09 -0.92 -19.12
C GLN A 75 -5.61 -0.25 -17.81
N VAL A 76 -4.34 0.12 -17.74
CA VAL A 76 -3.78 0.66 -16.49
C VAL A 76 -3.17 2.04 -16.72
N THR A 77 -3.65 3.03 -16.02
CA THR A 77 -2.94 4.29 -15.81
C THR A 77 -2.27 4.20 -14.45
N ALA A 78 -0.95 4.37 -14.41
CA ALA A 78 -0.21 4.26 -13.17
C ALA A 78 0.65 5.51 -12.94
N PHE A 79 0.85 5.85 -11.68
CA PHE A 79 1.71 6.96 -11.32
C PHE A 79 2.45 6.74 -10.00
N ASP A 80 3.58 7.38 -9.90
CA ASP A 80 4.36 7.49 -8.67
C ASP A 80 4.98 8.91 -8.61
N PHE A 81 5.28 9.40 -7.41
CA PHE A 81 5.95 10.70 -7.29
C PHE A 81 7.46 10.60 -7.55
N SER A 82 8.06 9.39 -7.42
CA SER A 82 9.47 9.15 -7.71
C SER A 82 9.70 8.96 -9.21
N ALA A 83 10.44 9.87 -9.81
CA ALA A 83 10.85 9.76 -11.20
C ALA A 83 11.73 8.52 -11.44
N ASN A 84 12.60 8.20 -10.49
CA ASN A 84 13.46 7.03 -10.56
C ASN A 84 12.66 5.72 -10.57
N LEU A 85 11.62 5.60 -9.72
CA LEU A 85 10.74 4.43 -9.73
C LEU A 85 9.95 4.31 -11.05
N ILE A 86 9.49 5.41 -11.61
CA ILE A 86 8.81 5.43 -12.91
C ILE A 86 9.72 4.98 -14.04
N GLU A 87 11.02 5.27 -14.01
CA GLU A 87 11.96 4.74 -15.01
C GLU A 87 12.09 3.20 -14.93
N TYR A 88 12.14 2.61 -13.73
CA TYR A 88 12.07 1.15 -13.57
C TYR A 88 10.73 0.59 -14.05
N ALA A 89 9.63 1.27 -13.73
CA ALA A 89 8.30 0.87 -14.20
C ALA A 89 8.19 0.89 -15.74
N LYS A 90 8.74 1.90 -16.40
CA LYS A 90 8.79 1.96 -17.89
C LYS A 90 9.50 0.76 -18.47
N GLN A 91 10.69 0.42 -17.95
CA GLN A 91 11.45 -0.73 -18.40
C GLN A 91 10.66 -2.04 -18.23
N ARG A 92 10.01 -2.23 -17.07
CA ARG A 92 9.20 -3.42 -16.76
C ARG A 92 7.96 -3.54 -17.64
N LEU A 93 7.37 -2.42 -18.03
CA LEU A 93 6.09 -2.36 -18.72
C LEU A 93 6.20 -2.17 -20.23
N ASP A 94 7.37 -2.04 -20.80
CA ASP A 94 7.61 -1.77 -22.22
C ASP A 94 6.85 -2.76 -23.13
N LYS A 95 6.86 -4.03 -22.79
CA LYS A 95 6.17 -5.09 -23.56
C LYS A 95 4.64 -4.99 -23.58
N TYR A 96 4.03 -4.19 -22.69
CA TYR A 96 2.56 -4.05 -22.63
C TYR A 96 2.02 -2.90 -23.46
N GLY A 97 2.90 -2.04 -23.99
CA GLY A 97 2.58 -1.01 -24.99
C GLY A 97 1.43 -0.10 -24.51
N SER A 98 0.40 0.03 -25.38
CA SER A 98 -0.74 0.93 -25.12
C SER A 98 -1.67 0.51 -23.97
N LYS A 99 -1.48 -0.68 -23.38
CA LYS A 99 -2.27 -1.09 -22.23
C LYS A 99 -1.89 -0.36 -20.94
N THR A 100 -0.71 0.24 -20.89
CA THR A 100 -0.19 0.93 -19.71
C THR A 100 0.19 2.36 -20.03
N SER A 101 -0.11 3.29 -19.15
CA SER A 101 0.38 4.66 -19.20
C SER A 101 0.98 5.06 -17.85
N LEU A 102 2.15 5.67 -17.86
CA LEU A 102 2.94 5.99 -16.68
C LEU A 102 3.13 7.50 -16.53
N HIS A 103 2.99 8.01 -15.32
CA HIS A 103 3.10 9.42 -15.02
C HIS A 103 3.92 9.66 -13.74
N VAL A 104 4.64 10.76 -13.68
CA VAL A 104 5.24 11.26 -12.43
C VAL A 104 4.24 12.23 -11.83
N ILE A 105 3.54 11.80 -10.78
CA ILE A 105 2.44 12.54 -10.13
C ILE A 105 2.53 12.32 -8.62
N ASP A 106 2.31 13.40 -7.88
CA ASP A 106 2.18 13.38 -6.44
C ASP A 106 0.73 13.15 -6.02
N ALA A 107 0.46 12.04 -5.31
CA ALA A 107 -0.86 11.69 -4.79
C ALA A 107 -1.42 12.71 -3.77
N THR A 108 -0.57 13.56 -3.21
CA THR A 108 -0.98 14.62 -2.27
C THR A 108 -1.36 15.93 -2.97
N ASN A 109 -1.24 16.00 -4.31
CA ASN A 109 -1.51 17.18 -5.12
C ASN A 109 -2.77 16.99 -5.97
N GLU A 110 -3.87 17.63 -5.56
CA GLU A 110 -5.16 17.53 -6.24
C GLU A 110 -5.10 17.93 -7.73
N ALA A 111 -4.39 19.01 -8.06
CA ALA A 111 -4.32 19.51 -9.45
C ALA A 111 -3.62 18.47 -10.36
N GLN A 112 -2.56 17.82 -9.88
CA GLN A 112 -1.89 16.76 -10.61
C GLN A 112 -2.78 15.51 -10.76
N LEU A 113 -3.53 15.14 -9.72
CA LEU A 113 -4.47 14.03 -9.79
C LEU A 113 -5.59 14.29 -10.82
N LEU A 114 -6.17 15.48 -10.84
CA LEU A 114 -7.25 15.86 -11.77
C LEU A 114 -6.80 15.85 -13.25
N PHE A 115 -5.51 16.01 -13.52
CA PHE A 115 -4.95 15.88 -14.88
C PHE A 115 -5.17 14.48 -15.47
N LEU A 116 -5.31 13.45 -14.64
CA LEU A 116 -5.57 12.07 -15.07
C LEU A 116 -6.93 11.89 -15.76
N GLY A 117 -7.86 12.81 -15.56
CA GLY A 117 -9.18 12.83 -16.19
C GLY A 117 -10.32 12.40 -15.28
N LYS A 118 -11.49 13.04 -15.45
CA LYS A 118 -12.69 12.77 -14.65
C LYS A 118 -13.48 11.57 -15.17
N ASN A 119 -14.14 10.84 -14.24
CA ASN A 119 -15.02 9.69 -14.56
C ASN A 119 -14.38 8.68 -15.53
N LYS A 120 -13.10 8.43 -15.35
CA LYS A 120 -12.30 7.64 -16.29
C LYS A 120 -12.07 6.22 -15.80
N PHE A 121 -11.95 6.02 -14.51
CA PHE A 121 -11.47 4.75 -13.95
C PHE A 121 -12.62 3.92 -13.37
N ASP A 122 -12.64 2.63 -13.67
CA ASP A 122 -13.56 1.66 -13.07
C ASP A 122 -13.13 1.31 -11.64
N CYS A 123 -11.81 1.33 -11.41
CA CYS A 123 -11.21 1.04 -10.11
C CYS A 123 -9.92 1.87 -9.94
N ALA A 124 -9.70 2.34 -8.73
CA ALA A 124 -8.40 2.83 -8.27
C ALA A 124 -7.80 1.83 -7.29
N LEU A 125 -6.49 1.62 -7.35
CA LEU A 125 -5.77 0.70 -6.48
C LEU A 125 -4.53 1.39 -5.90
N SER A 126 -4.25 1.18 -4.61
CA SER A 126 -3.02 1.62 -3.95
C SER A 126 -2.45 0.48 -3.11
N ASN A 127 -1.30 -0.04 -3.49
CA ASN A 127 -0.69 -1.16 -2.78
C ASN A 127 0.45 -0.70 -1.87
N MET A 128 0.26 -0.82 -0.56
CA MET A 128 1.29 -0.56 0.46
C MET A 128 1.93 0.83 0.38
N ALA A 129 1.15 1.88 0.08
CA ALA A 129 1.68 3.22 -0.12
C ALA A 129 1.02 4.33 0.74
N LEU A 130 -0.21 4.15 1.20
CA LEU A 130 -0.92 5.23 1.91
C LEU A 130 -0.23 5.67 3.22
N PHE A 131 0.52 4.80 3.85
CA PHE A 131 1.29 5.12 5.06
C PHE A 131 2.64 5.80 4.78
N ASP A 132 3.05 5.90 3.51
CA ASP A 132 4.21 6.68 3.07
C ASP A 132 3.83 8.11 2.65
N MET A 133 2.54 8.43 2.59
CA MET A 133 2.03 9.75 2.19
C MET A 133 1.81 10.64 3.40
N ALA A 134 2.42 11.82 3.42
CA ALA A 134 2.29 12.78 4.54
C ALA A 134 0.83 13.24 4.74
N ASN A 135 0.10 13.47 3.65
CA ASN A 135 -1.31 13.82 3.67
C ASN A 135 -2.07 13.01 2.61
N ILE A 136 -3.00 12.17 3.04
CA ILE A 136 -3.84 11.37 2.14
C ILE A 136 -5.20 12.01 1.84
N GLU A 137 -5.54 13.12 2.49
CA GLU A 137 -6.84 13.79 2.29
C GLU A 137 -7.07 14.23 0.85
N PRO A 138 -6.10 14.89 0.15
CA PRO A 138 -6.29 15.29 -1.25
C PRO A 138 -6.60 14.11 -2.16
N LEU A 139 -5.95 12.96 -1.95
CA LEU A 139 -6.24 11.74 -2.70
C LEU A 139 -7.70 11.29 -2.52
N PHE A 140 -8.15 11.14 -1.26
CA PHE A 140 -9.52 10.71 -0.97
C PHE A 140 -10.57 11.69 -1.46
N GLN A 141 -10.29 13.01 -1.43
CA GLN A 141 -11.18 14.06 -1.96
C GLN A 141 -11.27 14.07 -3.48
N THR A 142 -10.20 13.67 -4.16
CA THR A 142 -10.13 13.69 -5.63
C THR A 142 -10.65 12.38 -6.26
N LEU A 143 -10.48 11.25 -5.59
CA LEU A 143 -10.91 9.94 -6.10
C LEU A 143 -12.35 9.89 -6.63
N PRO A 144 -13.37 10.50 -5.96
CA PRO A 144 -14.75 10.52 -6.48
C PRO A 144 -14.88 11.19 -7.85
N GLN A 145 -13.99 12.13 -8.18
CA GLN A 145 -14.00 12.79 -9.48
C GLN A 145 -13.31 11.98 -10.57
N LEU A 146 -12.33 11.14 -10.20
CA LEU A 146 -11.56 10.29 -11.12
C LEU A 146 -12.32 9.00 -11.46
N LEU A 147 -13.01 8.44 -10.48
CA LEU A 147 -13.78 7.21 -10.63
C LEU A 147 -15.08 7.44 -11.40
N LYS A 148 -15.49 6.42 -12.13
CA LYS A 148 -16.84 6.33 -12.68
C LYS A 148 -17.87 6.16 -11.55
N PRO A 149 -19.15 6.50 -11.76
CA PRO A 149 -20.20 6.16 -10.81
C PRO A 149 -20.18 4.68 -10.43
N GLY A 150 -20.21 4.38 -9.14
CA GLY A 150 -20.07 3.01 -8.61
C GLY A 150 -18.66 2.41 -8.72
N GLY A 151 -17.65 3.18 -9.13
CA GLY A 151 -16.26 2.77 -9.17
C GLY A 151 -15.72 2.45 -7.78
N THR A 152 -14.63 1.69 -7.72
CA THR A 152 -14.08 1.18 -6.45
C THR A 152 -12.69 1.77 -6.17
N PHE A 153 -12.37 1.93 -4.89
CA PHE A 153 -11.02 2.18 -4.41
C PHE A 153 -10.56 1.01 -3.55
N ILE A 154 -9.50 0.34 -3.97
CA ILE A 154 -8.89 -0.79 -3.27
C ILE A 154 -7.54 -0.35 -2.75
N PHE A 155 -7.25 -0.61 -1.48
CA PHE A 155 -5.91 -0.33 -0.96
C PHE A 155 -5.46 -1.39 0.03
N SER A 156 -4.15 -1.63 0.06
CA SER A 156 -3.50 -2.42 1.09
C SER A 156 -2.60 -1.55 1.94
N ILE A 157 -2.53 -1.86 3.22
CA ILE A 157 -1.66 -1.22 4.20
C ILE A 157 -1.10 -2.27 5.17
N THR A 158 -0.02 -1.94 5.88
CA THR A 158 0.32 -2.67 7.11
C THR A 158 -0.86 -2.59 8.07
N HIS A 159 -1.11 -3.69 8.81
CA HIS A 159 -2.30 -3.71 9.67
C HIS A 159 -2.18 -2.69 10.82
N PRO A 160 -3.04 -1.65 10.89
CA PRO A 160 -2.85 -0.54 11.83
C PRO A 160 -2.84 -0.96 13.30
N CYS A 161 -3.56 -2.04 13.64
CA CYS A 161 -3.64 -2.53 15.02
C CYS A 161 -2.46 -3.43 15.41
N PHE A 162 -1.86 -4.15 14.45
CA PHE A 162 -0.90 -5.21 14.76
C PHE A 162 0.48 -5.00 14.11
N ASN A 163 0.57 -4.22 13.05
CA ASN A 163 1.81 -3.99 12.31
C ASN A 163 2.01 -2.49 12.04
N ASN A 164 1.98 -1.69 13.08
CA ASN A 164 2.36 -0.28 13.05
C ASN A 164 3.75 -0.09 13.67
N ALA A 165 4.30 1.09 13.51
CA ALA A 165 5.65 1.40 13.96
C ALA A 165 5.86 1.38 15.49
N SER A 166 4.79 1.32 16.30
CA SER A 166 4.87 1.10 17.75
C SER A 166 4.66 -0.36 18.16
N SER A 167 4.45 -1.25 17.19
CA SER A 167 4.25 -2.68 17.43
C SER A 167 5.58 -3.38 17.69
N MET A 168 5.58 -4.22 18.71
CA MET A 168 6.72 -5.05 19.10
C MET A 168 6.33 -6.52 19.00
N HIS A 169 7.13 -7.30 18.31
CA HIS A 169 7.02 -8.75 18.28
C HIS A 169 7.59 -9.29 19.59
N VAL A 170 6.84 -10.16 20.25
CA VAL A 170 7.23 -10.78 21.50
C VAL A 170 7.07 -12.28 21.45
N VAL A 171 7.92 -12.99 22.21
CA VAL A 171 7.83 -14.42 22.44
C VAL A 171 7.82 -14.64 23.94
N GLU A 172 6.83 -15.35 24.42
CA GLU A 172 6.64 -15.65 25.83
C GLU A 172 6.45 -17.17 26.00
N GLU A 173 6.97 -17.73 27.08
CA GLU A 173 6.68 -19.12 27.46
C GLU A 173 5.65 -19.12 28.58
N MET A 174 4.70 -20.04 28.49
CA MET A 174 3.70 -20.31 29.51
C MET A 174 3.78 -21.78 29.89
N ASP A 175 3.77 -22.06 31.19
CA ASP A 175 3.68 -23.40 31.75
C ASP A 175 2.30 -23.58 32.41
N ASP A 176 1.45 -24.42 31.81
CA ASP A 176 0.16 -24.83 32.37
C ASP A 176 0.11 -26.38 32.56
N GLY A 177 1.27 -26.99 32.81
CA GLY A 177 1.52 -28.43 32.81
C GLY A 177 2.23 -28.90 31.55
N GLU A 178 2.26 -28.07 30.51
CA GLU A 178 3.09 -28.20 29.32
C GLU A 178 3.67 -26.83 28.96
N ILE A 179 4.94 -26.79 28.59
CA ILE A 179 5.59 -25.53 28.15
C ILE A 179 5.08 -25.18 26.76
N LYS A 180 4.42 -24.02 26.63
CA LYS A 180 3.92 -23.48 25.38
C LYS A 180 4.64 -22.18 25.04
N THR A 181 5.16 -22.09 23.83
CA THR A 181 5.73 -20.85 23.28
C THR A 181 4.63 -20.04 22.60
N ILE A 182 4.40 -18.82 23.08
CA ILE A 182 3.37 -17.91 22.57
C ILE A 182 4.04 -16.78 21.82
N TYR A 183 3.61 -16.56 20.56
CA TYR A 183 4.01 -15.45 19.74
C TYR A 183 2.92 -14.39 19.76
N ALA A 184 3.25 -13.14 20.10
CA ALA A 184 2.28 -12.07 20.26
C ALA A 184 2.81 -10.73 19.73
N ILE A 185 1.90 -9.78 19.56
CA ILE A 185 2.21 -8.39 19.23
C ILE A 185 1.78 -7.49 20.39
N LYS A 186 2.70 -6.64 20.87
CA LYS A 186 2.42 -5.57 21.81
C LYS A 186 2.41 -4.24 21.09
N THR A 187 1.29 -3.52 21.10
CA THR A 187 1.13 -2.18 20.53
C THR A 187 0.98 -1.16 21.63
N SER A 188 1.83 -0.15 21.65
CA SER A 188 1.84 0.89 22.71
C SER A 188 1.21 2.21 22.28
N ARG A 189 1.07 2.45 20.95
CA ARG A 189 0.54 3.70 20.40
C ARG A 189 -0.28 3.42 19.16
N TYR A 190 -1.58 3.76 19.18
CA TYR A 190 -2.50 3.48 18.08
C TYR A 190 -3.43 4.65 17.73
N MET A 191 -4.06 5.29 18.74
CA MET A 191 -5.17 6.24 18.52
C MET A 191 -4.74 7.57 17.92
N THR A 192 -3.56 8.08 18.30
CA THR A 192 -3.06 9.38 17.84
C THR A 192 -2.16 9.20 16.63
N PRO A 193 -2.47 9.81 15.48
CA PRO A 193 -1.58 9.80 14.32
C PRO A 193 -0.20 10.34 14.66
N TYR A 194 0.84 9.73 14.10
CA TYR A 194 2.23 10.17 14.28
C TYR A 194 3.07 9.75 13.08
N SER A 195 4.24 10.33 12.96
CA SER A 195 5.25 9.91 11.98
C SER A 195 6.50 9.38 12.65
N MET A 196 7.16 8.44 12.00
CA MET A 196 8.48 7.98 12.42
C MET A 196 9.29 7.52 11.21
N ARG A 197 10.62 7.45 11.40
CA ARG A 197 11.53 6.96 10.39
C ARG A 197 11.81 5.49 10.60
N GLY A 198 11.79 4.72 9.51
CA GLY A 198 12.05 3.30 9.52
C GLY A 198 12.69 2.81 8.22
N LEU A 199 13.00 1.54 8.19
CA LEU A 199 13.58 0.86 7.04
C LEU A 199 12.59 -0.17 6.51
N ALA A 200 12.13 -0.02 5.26
CA ALA A 200 11.38 -1.07 4.57
C ALA A 200 12.29 -2.23 4.20
N LEU A 201 13.52 -1.93 3.84
CA LEU A 201 14.54 -2.90 3.49
C LEU A 201 15.81 -2.66 4.30
N ARG A 202 16.42 -3.73 4.80
CA ARG A 202 17.79 -3.65 5.34
C ARG A 202 18.74 -3.21 4.24
N ASN A 203 19.67 -2.31 4.55
CA ASN A 203 20.66 -1.75 3.63
C ASN A 203 20.12 -0.77 2.57
N GLN A 204 18.89 -0.28 2.70
CA GLN A 204 18.44 0.85 1.86
C GLN A 204 19.22 2.13 2.19
N PRO A 205 19.47 3.00 1.18
CA PRO A 205 20.28 4.22 1.34
C PRO A 205 19.76 5.22 2.36
N LYS A 206 18.44 5.40 2.46
CA LYS A 206 17.79 6.35 3.37
C LYS A 206 16.62 5.72 4.11
N PRO A 207 16.42 6.02 5.41
CA PRO A 207 15.19 5.66 6.09
C PRO A 207 13.99 6.38 5.44
N GLN A 208 12.84 5.71 5.42
CA GLN A 208 11.57 6.28 4.99
C GLN A 208 10.84 6.91 6.17
N VAL A 209 9.95 7.86 5.88
CA VAL A 209 9.01 8.38 6.87
C VAL A 209 7.70 7.61 6.73
N TYR A 210 7.29 6.95 7.80
CA TYR A 210 5.99 6.31 7.91
C TYR A 210 5.03 7.22 8.67
N PHE A 211 3.80 7.31 8.15
CA PHE A 211 2.71 8.10 8.73
C PHE A 211 1.67 7.14 9.29
N GLU A 212 1.82 6.84 10.56
CA GLU A 212 0.95 5.93 11.28
C GLU A 212 -0.41 6.58 11.57
N ARG A 213 -1.48 5.90 11.18
CA ARG A 213 -2.86 6.34 11.37
C ARG A 213 -3.71 5.19 11.87
N PRO A 214 -4.64 5.44 12.82
CA PRO A 214 -5.58 4.41 13.24
C PRO A 214 -6.51 4.02 12.07
N LEU A 215 -7.00 2.79 12.09
CA LEU A 215 -7.91 2.28 11.06
C LEU A 215 -9.09 3.21 10.77
N GLN A 216 -9.69 3.77 11.82
CA GLN A 216 -10.80 4.72 11.69
C GLN A 216 -10.45 5.95 10.84
N TYR A 217 -9.18 6.35 10.75
CA TYR A 217 -8.77 7.50 9.95
C TYR A 217 -9.01 7.24 8.46
N TYR A 218 -8.57 6.08 7.96
CA TYR A 218 -8.77 5.67 6.56
C TYR A 218 -10.26 5.50 6.23
N LEU A 219 -11.00 4.81 7.10
CA LEU A 219 -12.43 4.55 6.88
C LEU A 219 -13.26 5.84 6.88
N ASN A 220 -13.02 6.72 7.86
CA ASN A 220 -13.74 7.99 7.94
C ASN A 220 -13.44 8.92 6.76
N LEU A 221 -12.21 8.92 6.23
CA LEU A 221 -11.92 9.65 5.00
C LEU A 221 -12.73 9.12 3.82
N GLY A 222 -12.81 7.80 3.68
CA GLY A 222 -13.64 7.19 2.65
C GLY A 222 -15.13 7.58 2.80
N PHE A 223 -15.70 7.39 3.98
CA PHE A 223 -17.11 7.70 4.26
C PHE A 223 -17.43 9.19 4.01
N LYS A 224 -16.55 10.09 4.45
CA LYS A 224 -16.70 11.54 4.24
C LYS A 224 -16.70 11.93 2.76
N ASN A 225 -16.04 11.14 1.91
CA ASN A 225 -15.94 11.38 0.47
C ASN A 225 -16.90 10.51 -0.37
N GLY A 226 -17.97 9.99 0.24
CA GLY A 226 -19.04 9.30 -0.47
C GLY A 226 -18.79 7.82 -0.77
N PHE A 227 -17.77 7.24 -0.18
CA PHE A 227 -17.52 5.80 -0.29
C PHE A 227 -18.28 5.01 0.78
N VAL A 228 -18.58 3.76 0.46
CA VAL A 228 -19.02 2.72 1.41
C VAL A 228 -18.02 1.60 1.45
N LEU A 229 -17.79 1.02 2.61
CA LEU A 229 -16.96 -0.17 2.76
C LEU A 229 -17.75 -1.37 2.22
N ASP A 230 -17.18 -2.11 1.26
CA ASP A 230 -17.81 -3.30 0.69
C ASP A 230 -16.85 -4.50 0.54
N GLY A 231 -15.61 -4.35 0.98
CA GLY A 231 -14.62 -5.42 1.08
C GLY A 231 -13.60 -5.15 2.18
N PHE A 232 -13.29 -6.18 2.98
CA PHE A 232 -12.36 -6.07 4.10
C PHE A 232 -11.68 -7.42 4.33
N GLU A 233 -10.37 -7.49 4.17
CA GLU A 233 -9.59 -8.70 4.41
C GLU A 233 -8.37 -8.41 5.28
N GLU A 234 -8.31 -9.05 6.43
CA GLU A 234 -7.13 -9.13 7.28
C GLU A 234 -6.27 -10.31 6.84
N ARG A 235 -4.98 -10.06 6.64
CA ARG A 235 -4.08 -11.06 6.03
C ARG A 235 -2.92 -11.38 6.96
N ALA A 236 -2.84 -12.65 7.37
CA ALA A 236 -1.73 -13.24 8.11
C ALA A 236 -0.92 -14.20 7.22
N PHE A 237 0.34 -14.42 7.57
CA PHE A 237 1.16 -15.40 6.87
C PHE A 237 0.67 -16.82 7.12
N PRO A 238 0.65 -17.70 6.10
CA PRO A 238 0.38 -19.12 6.27
C PRO A 238 1.33 -19.75 7.31
N PRO A 239 0.86 -20.75 8.11
CA PRO A 239 1.65 -21.36 9.17
C PRO A 239 3.01 -21.94 8.73
N GLU A 240 3.10 -22.39 7.47
CA GLU A 240 4.30 -22.95 6.86
C GLU A 240 5.32 -21.90 6.40
N THR A 241 4.98 -20.61 6.43
CA THR A 241 5.86 -19.53 5.94
C THR A 241 7.11 -19.41 6.82
N PRO A 242 8.33 -19.57 6.26
CA PRO A 242 9.57 -19.41 7.02
C PRO A 242 9.74 -18.00 7.56
N GLN A 243 10.28 -17.87 8.76
CA GLN A 243 10.69 -16.59 9.30
C GLN A 243 12.11 -16.24 8.88
N THR A 244 12.33 -15.00 8.45
CA THR A 244 13.67 -14.51 8.08
C THR A 244 14.54 -14.16 9.30
N THR A 245 13.90 -13.92 10.44
CA THR A 245 14.55 -13.69 11.76
C THR A 245 13.68 -14.32 12.85
N PRO A 246 14.20 -14.58 14.06
CA PRO A 246 13.44 -15.22 15.15
C PRO A 246 12.13 -14.51 15.52
N LEU A 247 12.09 -13.20 15.35
CA LEU A 247 10.92 -12.33 15.59
C LEU A 247 10.42 -11.65 14.31
N GLY A 248 10.78 -12.15 13.12
CA GLY A 248 10.24 -11.64 11.86
C GLY A 248 8.82 -12.15 11.61
N TRP A 249 8.08 -11.45 10.77
CA TRP A 249 6.81 -11.95 10.26
C TRP A 249 7.01 -13.29 9.54
N GLY A 250 6.04 -14.18 9.68
CA GLY A 250 6.03 -15.53 9.11
C GLY A 250 5.03 -16.41 9.82
N GLY A 251 5.10 -17.72 9.62
CA GLY A 251 4.10 -18.69 10.09
C GLY A 251 3.88 -18.74 11.59
N LYS A 252 4.85 -18.32 12.41
CA LYS A 252 4.66 -18.24 13.86
C LYS A 252 3.68 -17.16 14.31
N PHE A 253 3.37 -16.20 13.45
CA PHE A 253 2.35 -15.16 13.65
C PHE A 253 1.13 -15.38 12.74
N SER A 254 0.81 -16.62 12.38
CA SER A 254 -0.27 -16.96 11.44
C SER A 254 -1.69 -16.60 11.93
N GLU A 255 -1.86 -16.37 13.22
CA GLU A 255 -3.13 -15.92 13.82
C GLU A 255 -3.19 -14.39 14.00
N ILE A 256 -2.14 -13.66 13.57
CA ILE A 256 -2.07 -12.20 13.75
C ILE A 256 -1.87 -11.56 12.37
N PRO A 257 -2.83 -10.75 11.90
CA PRO A 257 -2.75 -10.18 10.58
C PRO A 257 -1.66 -9.09 10.48
N ALA A 258 -0.74 -9.29 9.54
CA ALA A 258 0.33 -8.35 9.24
C ALA A 258 -0.08 -7.26 8.25
N ALA A 259 -1.09 -7.54 7.41
CA ALA A 259 -1.61 -6.64 6.40
C ALA A 259 -3.14 -6.55 6.44
N LEU A 260 -3.65 -5.43 5.98
CA LEU A 260 -5.06 -5.17 5.79
C LEU A 260 -5.31 -4.73 4.35
N VAL A 261 -6.32 -5.34 3.71
CA VAL A 261 -6.78 -4.96 2.36
C VAL A 261 -8.24 -4.54 2.43
N ILE A 262 -8.52 -3.36 1.91
CA ILE A 262 -9.85 -2.74 1.97
C ILE A 262 -10.31 -2.41 0.55
N ARG A 263 -11.59 -2.69 0.27
CA ARG A 263 -12.30 -2.15 -0.88
C ARG A 263 -13.42 -1.23 -0.42
N MET A 264 -13.42 -0.04 -0.98
CA MET A 264 -14.49 0.94 -0.82
C MET A 264 -15.13 1.21 -2.18
N ARG A 265 -16.45 1.30 -2.23
CA ARG A 265 -17.20 1.60 -3.46
C ARG A 265 -17.82 2.99 -3.36
N LEU A 266 -17.65 3.78 -4.41
CA LEU A 266 -18.28 5.09 -4.52
C LEU A 266 -19.81 4.93 -4.65
N ASN A 267 -20.55 5.60 -3.78
CA ASN A 267 -21.99 5.65 -3.93
C ASN A 267 -22.35 6.37 -5.23
N SER A 268 -23.25 5.77 -5.98
CA SER A 268 -23.80 6.33 -7.22
C SER A 268 -24.75 7.49 -6.96
#